data_3d54623b94fe781e17d6127930271da5
#
_entry.id   3d54623b94fe781e17d6127930271da5
#
_cell.length_a   1.000
_cell.length_b   1.000
_cell.length_c   1.000
_cell.angle_alpha   90.00
_cell.angle_beta   90.00
_cell.angle_gamma   90.00
#
_symmetry.space_group_name_H-M   'P 1'
#
loop_
_entity.id
_entity.type
_entity.pdbx_description
1 polymer ?
#
loop_
_entity_poly.entity_id
_entity_poly.type
_entity_poly.pdbx_seq_one_letter_code
_entity_poly.pdbx_strand_id
1 'polypeptide(L)'
;TAAAILVDYHPIDPAKPSIPADIQPGAKIYGPVVCAGVGEVQSLGDGRWACGLLWTEDGQPVGTTVETSCQNLHSMDLVAFHTKSRTICTLADLHAEQKEFPHCIPDGIFVLQEDCRPGDDIKPVIGLDDHVVEFEITPNRPDCLSVIGLAREAAATFDKPLTLHTPEVKGGADGVLPELLDVETPAADLVPRYTARMVRNVKIAPSPKWMRERLRAMGVRPINNIVDITNYVML
;
A
#
# COMPACT_ATOMS: atom_id res chain seq x y z
N THR A 1 -25.55 -8.33 -26.49
CA THR A 1 -25.11 -9.52 -25.71
C THR A 1 -24.14 -9.01 -24.68
N ALA A 2 -24.61 -8.83 -23.45
CA ALA A 2 -23.73 -8.45 -22.36
C ALA A 2 -22.67 -9.54 -22.17
N ALA A 3 -21.41 -9.20 -22.31
CA ALA A 3 -20.33 -10.09 -21.92
C ALA A 3 -20.45 -10.28 -20.40
N ALA A 4 -20.61 -11.51 -19.95
CA ALA A 4 -20.62 -11.79 -18.54
C ALA A 4 -19.23 -11.49 -17.98
N ILE A 5 -19.12 -10.45 -17.18
CA ILE A 5 -18.03 -10.30 -16.25
C ILE A 5 -18.39 -11.27 -15.13
N LEU A 6 -17.70 -12.40 -15.05
CA LEU A 6 -17.82 -13.28 -13.90
C LEU A 6 -17.11 -12.55 -12.74
N VAL A 7 -17.88 -11.90 -11.93
CA VAL A 7 -17.44 -11.48 -10.61
C VAL A 7 -17.64 -12.71 -9.73
N ASP A 8 -16.57 -13.27 -9.21
CA ASP A 8 -16.66 -14.26 -8.14
C ASP A 8 -17.05 -13.52 -6.85
N TYR A 9 -18.32 -13.12 -6.85
CA TYR A 9 -18.92 -12.43 -5.74
C TYR A 9 -19.42 -13.48 -4.76
N HIS A 10 -18.63 -13.75 -3.76
CA HIS A 10 -19.16 -14.36 -2.55
C HIS A 10 -19.90 -13.28 -1.78
N PRO A 11 -21.24 -13.34 -1.72
CA PRO A 11 -21.99 -12.37 -0.95
C PRO A 11 -21.48 -12.40 0.49
N ILE A 12 -21.00 -11.27 0.95
CA ILE A 12 -20.62 -11.09 2.35
C ILE A 12 -21.89 -11.31 3.16
N ASP A 13 -21.99 -12.47 3.79
CA ASP A 13 -23.05 -12.72 4.77
C ASP A 13 -22.75 -11.83 5.98
N PRO A 14 -23.55 -10.80 6.24
CA PRO A 14 -23.32 -9.92 7.39
C PRO A 14 -23.37 -10.65 8.73
N ALA A 15 -23.88 -11.87 8.77
CA ALA A 15 -23.90 -12.74 9.95
C ALA A 15 -22.63 -13.62 10.07
N LYS A 16 -21.82 -13.70 9.00
CA LYS A 16 -20.53 -14.39 9.03
C LYS A 16 -19.42 -13.35 8.86
N PRO A 17 -18.40 -13.34 9.74
CA PRO A 17 -17.23 -12.55 9.47
C PRO A 17 -16.72 -12.95 8.07
N SER A 18 -16.40 -11.95 7.25
CA SER A 18 -15.88 -12.10 5.88
C SER A 18 -14.51 -12.81 5.78
N ILE A 19 -14.13 -13.47 6.84
CA ILE A 19 -12.90 -14.24 7.02
C ILE A 19 -13.28 -15.69 6.97
N PRO A 20 -12.71 -16.49 6.05
CA PRO A 20 -12.89 -17.93 6.06
C PRO A 20 -12.65 -18.51 7.45
N ALA A 21 -13.53 -19.40 7.91
CA ALA A 21 -13.46 -20.02 9.23
C ALA A 21 -12.20 -20.88 9.44
N ASP A 22 -11.44 -21.10 8.38
CA ASP A 22 -10.17 -21.83 8.32
C ASP A 22 -8.92 -20.92 8.43
N ILE A 23 -9.09 -19.62 8.51
CA ILE A 23 -7.99 -18.76 8.96
C ILE A 23 -7.75 -19.09 10.42
N GLN A 24 -6.70 -19.85 10.62
CA GLN A 24 -6.31 -20.47 11.88
C GLN A 24 -6.31 -19.48 13.03
N PRO A 25 -6.70 -19.92 14.23
CA PRO A 25 -6.50 -19.17 15.46
C PRO A 25 -5.00 -18.92 15.64
N GLY A 26 -4.55 -17.77 15.34
CA GLY A 26 -3.15 -17.37 15.24
C GLY A 26 -2.98 -16.24 14.25
N ALA A 27 -4.01 -15.93 13.48
CA ALA A 27 -4.09 -14.74 12.68
C ALA A 27 -4.12 -13.52 13.62
N LYS A 28 -2.97 -13.15 14.11
CA LYS A 28 -2.75 -12.04 15.04
C LYS A 28 -3.20 -10.69 14.46
N ILE A 29 -3.32 -10.64 13.14
CA ILE A 29 -3.81 -9.48 12.39
C ILE A 29 -5.22 -9.02 12.82
N TYR A 30 -6.01 -9.93 13.38
CA TYR A 30 -7.37 -9.66 13.85
C TYR A 30 -7.45 -9.45 15.36
N GLY A 31 -6.31 -9.53 16.04
CA GLY A 31 -6.18 -9.11 17.41
C GLY A 31 -6.02 -7.59 17.53
N PRO A 32 -5.99 -7.04 18.73
CA PRO A 32 -5.70 -5.64 18.94
C PRO A 32 -4.22 -5.37 18.67
N VAL A 33 -3.88 -5.10 17.41
CA VAL A 33 -2.56 -4.64 16.99
C VAL A 33 -2.62 -3.13 16.81
N VAL A 34 -1.74 -2.45 17.52
CA VAL A 34 -1.67 -1.00 17.51
C VAL A 34 -0.28 -0.52 17.11
N CYS A 35 -0.20 0.72 16.68
CA CYS A 35 1.06 1.41 16.54
C CYS A 35 1.66 1.66 17.93
N ALA A 36 2.92 1.32 18.15
CA ALA A 36 3.64 1.62 19.37
C ALA A 36 4.95 2.35 19.05
N GLY A 37 5.26 3.35 19.85
CA GLY A 37 6.55 4.06 19.81
C GLY A 37 7.62 3.30 20.54
N VAL A 38 8.80 3.19 19.95
CA VAL A 38 9.98 2.57 20.56
C VAL A 38 10.74 3.63 21.35
N GLY A 39 10.90 3.37 22.63
CA GLY A 39 11.71 4.19 23.53
C GLY A 39 13.19 3.79 23.50
N GLU A 40 13.77 3.61 24.68
CA GLU A 40 15.16 3.19 24.81
C GLU A 40 15.33 1.72 24.41
N VAL A 41 16.38 1.44 23.64
CA VAL A 41 16.79 0.10 23.24
C VAL A 41 18.11 -0.25 23.93
N GLN A 42 18.13 -1.30 24.73
CA GLN A 42 19.29 -1.73 25.51
C GLN A 42 19.70 -3.15 25.10
N SER A 43 21.00 -3.37 24.90
CA SER A 43 21.53 -4.70 24.68
C SER A 43 21.56 -5.51 25.98
N LEU A 44 21.02 -6.70 25.96
CA LEU A 44 21.04 -7.66 27.07
C LEU A 44 22.22 -8.64 26.97
N GLY A 45 23.01 -8.57 25.90
CA GLY A 45 23.98 -9.59 25.52
C GLY A 45 23.34 -10.79 24.78
N ASP A 46 24.17 -11.70 24.28
CA ASP A 46 23.77 -12.93 23.58
C ASP A 46 22.81 -12.69 22.39
N GLY A 47 22.93 -11.53 21.73
CA GLY A 47 22.08 -11.16 20.60
C GLY A 47 20.63 -10.80 20.97
N ARG A 48 20.35 -10.52 22.25
CA ARG A 48 19.04 -10.08 22.74
C ARG A 48 19.05 -8.60 23.08
N TRP A 49 17.89 -7.98 22.91
CA TRP A 49 17.66 -6.57 23.12
C TRP A 49 16.39 -6.35 23.94
N ALA A 50 16.42 -5.47 24.90
CA ALA A 50 15.24 -4.97 25.58
C ALA A 50 14.87 -3.60 25.03
N CYS A 51 13.60 -3.41 24.70
CA CYS A 51 13.09 -2.12 24.27
C CYS A 51 11.85 -1.72 25.07
N GLY A 52 11.79 -0.47 25.47
CA GLY A 52 10.61 0.15 26.00
C GLY A 52 9.62 0.44 24.85
N LEU A 53 8.37 0.10 25.03
CA LEU A 53 7.29 0.45 24.09
C LEU A 53 6.27 1.34 24.77
N LEU A 54 5.76 2.31 24.03
CA LEU A 54 4.74 3.24 24.49
C LEU A 54 3.60 3.29 23.47
N TRP A 55 2.36 3.17 23.94
CA TRP A 55 1.15 3.37 23.15
C TRP A 55 0.06 4.04 23.99
N THR A 56 -1.06 4.35 23.37
CA THR A 56 -2.23 4.91 24.04
C THR A 56 -3.35 3.89 24.04
N GLU A 57 -3.95 3.64 25.20
CA GLU A 57 -5.13 2.79 25.38
C GLU A 57 -6.18 3.58 26.14
N ASP A 58 -7.39 3.69 25.60
CA ASP A 58 -8.49 4.52 26.15
C ASP A 58 -8.06 5.96 26.49
N GLY A 59 -7.21 6.54 25.66
CA GLY A 59 -6.70 7.91 25.84
C GLY A 59 -5.63 8.06 26.93
N GLN A 60 -5.20 6.98 27.56
CA GLN A 60 -4.13 6.97 28.57
C GLN A 60 -2.85 6.35 28.01
N PRO A 61 -1.68 6.94 28.31
CA PRO A 61 -0.41 6.35 27.89
C PRO A 61 -0.14 5.06 28.68
N VAL A 62 0.18 4.00 27.95
CA VAL A 62 0.55 2.69 28.48
C VAL A 62 1.93 2.34 27.97
N GLY A 63 2.76 1.78 28.84
CA GLY A 63 4.12 1.36 28.50
C GLY A 63 4.41 -0.07 28.93
N THR A 64 5.30 -0.72 28.21
CA THR A 64 5.85 -2.04 28.56
C THR A 64 7.28 -2.17 28.08
N THR A 65 7.98 -3.16 28.59
CA THR A 65 9.29 -3.56 28.08
C THR A 65 9.14 -4.91 27.40
N VAL A 66 9.72 -5.06 26.21
CA VAL A 66 9.69 -6.29 25.43
C VAL A 66 11.12 -6.68 25.06
N GLU A 67 11.43 -7.97 25.12
CA GLU A 67 12.68 -8.51 24.64
C GLU A 67 12.53 -9.01 23.20
N THR A 68 13.55 -8.78 22.40
CA THR A 68 13.61 -9.22 20.99
C THR A 68 15.03 -9.66 20.63
N SER A 69 15.14 -10.58 19.68
CA SER A 69 16.41 -10.95 19.04
C SER A 69 16.66 -10.18 17.73
N CYS A 70 15.69 -9.40 17.27
CA CYS A 70 15.83 -8.63 16.04
C CYS A 70 16.68 -7.39 16.26
N GLN A 71 17.60 -7.13 15.31
CA GLN A 71 18.57 -6.04 15.40
C GLN A 71 18.17 -4.78 14.62
N ASN A 72 17.02 -4.80 13.94
CA ASN A 72 16.57 -3.71 13.08
C ASN A 72 15.68 -2.69 13.82
N LEU A 73 15.77 -2.63 15.14
CA LEU A 73 14.96 -1.74 15.96
C LEU A 73 15.81 -0.61 16.53
N HIS A 74 15.33 0.62 16.40
CA HIS A 74 15.99 1.81 16.93
C HIS A 74 15.04 2.61 17.81
N SER A 75 15.61 3.43 18.67
CA SER A 75 14.84 4.39 19.44
C SER A 75 14.12 5.38 18.50
N MET A 76 12.90 5.71 18.82
CA MET A 76 11.97 6.53 18.03
C MET A 76 11.32 5.84 16.82
N ASP A 77 11.61 4.58 16.56
CA ASP A 77 10.86 3.81 15.57
C ASP A 77 9.39 3.66 15.98
N LEU A 78 8.52 3.53 14.98
CA LEU A 78 7.15 3.13 15.16
C LEU A 78 6.98 1.69 14.70
N VAL A 79 6.34 0.86 15.50
CA VAL A 79 6.21 -0.57 15.25
C VAL A 79 4.77 -1.04 15.43
N ALA A 80 4.41 -2.13 14.77
CA ALA A 80 3.17 -2.83 15.03
C ALA A 80 3.31 -3.70 16.30
N PHE A 81 2.44 -3.50 17.26
CA PHE A 81 2.48 -4.16 18.56
C PHE A 81 1.15 -4.83 18.89
N HIS A 82 1.19 -6.13 19.17
CA HIS A 82 0.02 -6.88 19.59
C HIS A 82 -0.15 -6.79 21.10
N THR A 83 -1.15 -6.04 21.56
CA THR A 83 -1.32 -5.66 22.95
C THR A 83 -1.60 -6.84 23.89
N LYS A 84 -2.36 -7.85 23.44
CA LYS A 84 -2.69 -9.03 24.28
C LYS A 84 -1.51 -9.96 24.50
N SER A 85 -0.78 -10.31 23.42
CA SER A 85 0.40 -11.18 23.55
C SER A 85 1.65 -10.43 24.00
N ARG A 86 1.62 -9.10 23.98
CA ARG A 86 2.78 -8.23 24.23
C ARG A 86 3.96 -8.55 23.33
N THR A 87 3.67 -8.70 22.03
CA THR A 87 4.65 -9.08 21.02
C THR A 87 4.76 -7.96 19.98
N ILE A 88 5.99 -7.57 19.63
CA ILE A 88 6.24 -6.72 18.45
C ILE A 88 6.04 -7.60 17.23
N CYS A 89 5.25 -7.13 16.27
CA CYS A 89 4.88 -7.91 15.10
C CYS A 89 5.97 -7.85 14.01
N THR A 90 6.17 -8.97 13.36
CA THR A 90 6.83 -9.10 12.06
C THR A 90 5.80 -9.00 10.93
N LEU A 91 6.24 -8.96 9.67
CA LEU A 91 5.32 -9.05 8.52
C LEU A 91 4.52 -10.36 8.54
N ALA A 92 5.17 -11.47 8.90
CA ALA A 92 4.51 -12.76 9.00
C ALA A 92 3.40 -12.78 10.06
N ASP A 93 3.61 -12.09 11.18
CA ASP A 93 2.58 -11.94 12.21
C ASP A 93 1.36 -11.15 11.73
N LEU A 94 1.55 -10.29 10.75
CA LEU A 94 0.49 -9.49 10.11
C LEU A 94 -0.07 -10.15 8.83
N HIS A 95 0.38 -11.35 8.49
CA HIS A 95 0.06 -12.04 7.24
C HIS A 95 0.34 -11.20 5.97
N ALA A 96 1.28 -10.28 6.08
CA ALA A 96 1.72 -9.44 4.98
C ALA A 96 2.99 -10.01 4.34
N GLU A 97 3.13 -9.81 3.05
CA GLU A 97 4.28 -10.31 2.30
C GLU A 97 5.32 -9.19 2.10
N GLN A 98 6.58 -9.56 2.04
CA GLN A 98 7.65 -8.59 1.81
C GLN A 98 7.50 -7.83 0.48
N LYS A 99 6.90 -8.44 -0.54
CA LYS A 99 6.63 -7.75 -1.81
C LYS A 99 5.67 -6.56 -1.64
N GLU A 100 4.79 -6.59 -0.64
CA GLU A 100 3.86 -5.51 -0.32
C GLU A 100 4.55 -4.38 0.44
N PHE A 101 5.57 -4.73 1.23
CA PHE A 101 6.34 -3.81 2.06
C PHE A 101 7.85 -3.98 1.79
N PRO A 102 8.34 -3.56 0.62
CA PRO A 102 9.71 -3.85 0.18
C PRO A 102 10.81 -3.20 1.03
N HIS A 103 10.46 -2.24 1.88
CA HIS A 103 11.39 -1.62 2.83
C HIS A 103 11.67 -2.47 4.07
N CYS A 104 10.83 -3.49 4.32
CA CYS A 104 10.96 -4.33 5.50
C CYS A 104 12.07 -5.36 5.33
N ILE A 105 12.74 -5.66 6.42
CA ILE A 105 13.75 -6.71 6.46
C ILE A 105 13.03 -8.05 6.64
N PRO A 106 13.32 -9.07 5.82
CA PRO A 106 12.81 -10.42 6.05
C PRO A 106 13.16 -10.90 7.46
N ASP A 107 12.22 -11.54 8.11
CA ASP A 107 12.37 -12.07 9.48
C ASP A 107 12.73 -11.01 10.56
N GLY A 108 12.63 -9.73 10.19
CA GLY A 108 12.82 -8.60 11.10
C GLY A 108 11.51 -8.06 11.68
N ILE A 109 11.65 -7.16 12.64
CA ILE A 109 10.51 -6.38 13.15
C ILE A 109 9.96 -5.51 12.02
N PHE A 110 8.63 -5.42 11.95
CA PHE A 110 7.96 -4.52 11.02
C PHE A 110 8.00 -3.09 11.57
N VAL A 111 9.00 -2.33 11.10
CA VAL A 111 9.12 -0.90 11.39
C VAL A 111 8.23 -0.14 10.42
N LEU A 112 7.33 0.69 10.96
CA LEU A 112 6.37 1.46 10.18
C LEU A 112 7.05 2.66 9.53
N GLN A 113 6.75 2.89 8.26
CA GLN A 113 7.15 4.12 7.53
C GLN A 113 6.00 5.14 7.47
N GLU A 114 4.83 4.74 7.93
CA GLU A 114 3.63 5.54 7.87
C GLU A 114 3.55 6.48 9.06
N ASP A 115 3.06 7.69 8.82
CA ASP A 115 2.74 8.62 9.91
C ASP A 115 1.56 8.06 10.71
N CYS A 116 1.82 7.66 11.93
CA CYS A 116 0.82 7.19 12.88
C CYS A 116 1.16 7.65 14.31
N ARG A 117 0.19 7.55 15.19
CA ARG A 117 0.36 7.86 16.61
C ARG A 117 0.37 6.57 17.43
N PRO A 118 1.16 6.50 18.49
CA PRO A 118 1.09 5.38 19.42
C PRO A 118 -0.35 5.18 19.94
N GLY A 119 -0.91 4.01 19.69
CA GLY A 119 -2.31 3.66 20.00
C GLY A 119 -3.23 3.55 18.79
N ASP A 120 -2.84 4.07 17.63
CA ASP A 120 -3.63 3.93 16.40
C ASP A 120 -3.76 2.45 15.99
N ASP A 121 -4.94 2.04 15.51
CA ASP A 121 -5.14 0.70 14.92
C ASP A 121 -4.24 0.54 13.70
N ILE A 122 -3.50 -0.56 13.67
CA ILE A 122 -2.53 -0.82 12.60
C ILE A 122 -3.17 -0.97 11.21
N LYS A 123 -4.40 -1.46 11.12
CA LYS A 123 -5.06 -1.76 9.84
C LYS A 123 -5.15 -0.55 8.92
N PRO A 124 -5.77 0.58 9.33
CA PRO A 124 -5.81 1.77 8.49
C PRO A 124 -4.42 2.41 8.32
N VAL A 125 -3.51 2.22 9.28
CA VAL A 125 -2.14 2.74 9.19
C VAL A 125 -1.38 2.13 8.02
N ILE A 126 -1.49 0.82 7.82
CA ILE A 126 -0.79 0.12 6.74
C ILE A 126 -1.68 -0.21 5.52
N GLY A 127 -2.92 0.31 5.50
CA GLY A 127 -3.83 0.15 4.37
C GLY A 127 -4.42 -1.24 4.23
N LEU A 128 -4.64 -1.96 5.34
CA LEU A 128 -5.36 -3.24 5.36
C LEU A 128 -6.86 -3.09 5.61
N ASP A 129 -7.35 -1.87 5.75
CA ASP A 129 -8.77 -1.54 5.91
C ASP A 129 -9.35 -1.14 4.55
N ASP A 130 -9.27 -2.06 3.58
CA ASP A 130 -9.75 -1.86 2.22
C ASP A 130 -10.50 -3.11 1.72
N HIS A 131 -11.27 -2.92 0.67
CA HIS A 131 -11.99 -3.99 -0.02
C HIS A 131 -11.47 -4.13 -1.44
N VAL A 132 -10.91 -5.28 -1.76
CA VAL A 132 -10.41 -5.61 -3.08
C VAL A 132 -11.38 -6.55 -3.77
N VAL A 133 -11.76 -6.22 -5.00
CA VAL A 133 -12.59 -7.08 -5.84
C VAL A 133 -11.73 -7.57 -7.00
N GLU A 134 -11.62 -8.88 -7.11
CA GLU A 134 -10.93 -9.53 -8.22
C GLU A 134 -11.92 -9.81 -9.35
N PHE A 135 -11.54 -9.41 -10.57
CA PHE A 135 -12.34 -9.61 -11.76
C PHE A 135 -11.64 -10.58 -12.72
N GLU A 136 -12.34 -11.59 -13.16
CA GLU A 136 -11.91 -12.41 -14.28
C GLU A 136 -12.36 -11.75 -15.60
N ILE A 137 -11.42 -11.17 -16.33
CA ILE A 137 -11.70 -10.46 -17.58
C ILE A 137 -11.57 -11.44 -18.75
N THR A 138 -12.67 -11.58 -19.50
CA THR A 138 -12.70 -12.44 -20.70
C THR A 138 -11.92 -11.79 -21.86
N PRO A 139 -11.34 -12.59 -22.79
CA PRO A 139 -10.48 -12.08 -23.87
C PRO A 139 -11.15 -11.07 -24.80
N ASN A 140 -12.49 -11.07 -24.88
CA ASN A 140 -13.26 -10.12 -25.69
C ASN A 140 -13.52 -8.76 -25.00
N ARG A 141 -13.03 -8.58 -23.77
CA ARG A 141 -13.21 -7.34 -23.00
C ARG A 141 -11.87 -6.76 -22.52
N PRO A 142 -10.90 -6.53 -23.43
CA PRO A 142 -9.61 -5.96 -23.06
C PRO A 142 -9.72 -4.54 -22.48
N ASP A 143 -10.79 -3.83 -22.77
CA ASP A 143 -11.12 -2.52 -22.20
C ASP A 143 -11.28 -2.57 -20.67
N CYS A 144 -11.71 -3.70 -20.13
CA CYS A 144 -11.90 -3.91 -18.68
C CYS A 144 -10.60 -4.26 -17.92
N LEU A 145 -9.46 -4.37 -18.61
CA LEU A 145 -8.16 -4.56 -17.95
C LEU A 145 -7.62 -3.30 -17.26
N SER A 146 -8.30 -2.17 -17.38
CA SER A 146 -7.97 -0.92 -16.71
C SER A 146 -9.05 -0.50 -15.74
N VAL A 147 -8.67 0.25 -14.70
CA VAL A 147 -9.61 0.83 -13.72
C VAL A 147 -10.66 1.71 -14.41
N ILE A 148 -10.26 2.50 -15.41
CA ILE A 148 -11.19 3.35 -16.18
C ILE A 148 -12.18 2.52 -17.00
N GLY A 149 -11.71 1.43 -17.61
CA GLY A 149 -12.59 0.53 -18.36
C GLY A 149 -13.61 -0.17 -17.46
N LEU A 150 -13.17 -0.67 -16.31
CA LEU A 150 -14.08 -1.23 -15.30
C LEU A 150 -15.06 -0.19 -14.75
N ALA A 151 -14.62 1.03 -14.54
CA ALA A 151 -15.50 2.11 -14.08
C ALA A 151 -16.59 2.44 -15.13
N ARG A 152 -16.28 2.41 -16.43
CA ARG A 152 -17.26 2.58 -17.51
C ARG A 152 -18.29 1.45 -17.51
N GLU A 153 -17.83 0.22 -17.36
CA GLU A 153 -18.70 -0.95 -17.32
C GLU A 153 -19.60 -0.95 -16.09
N ALA A 154 -19.05 -0.63 -14.92
CA ALA A 154 -19.82 -0.51 -13.69
C ALA A 154 -20.87 0.62 -13.80
N ALA A 155 -20.50 1.77 -14.36
CA ALA A 155 -21.42 2.88 -14.57
C ALA A 155 -22.59 2.49 -15.47
N ALA A 156 -22.32 1.78 -16.57
CA ALA A 156 -23.36 1.30 -17.47
C ALA A 156 -24.23 0.20 -16.83
N THR A 157 -23.63 -0.74 -16.12
CA THR A 157 -24.35 -1.85 -15.48
C THR A 157 -25.28 -1.39 -14.37
N PHE A 158 -24.84 -0.43 -13.57
CA PHE A 158 -25.60 0.05 -12.40
C PHE A 158 -26.37 1.34 -12.66
N ASP A 159 -26.43 1.81 -13.91
CA ASP A 159 -27.05 3.08 -14.31
C ASP A 159 -26.59 4.26 -13.40
N LYS A 160 -25.29 4.41 -13.29
CA LYS A 160 -24.65 5.47 -12.48
C LYS A 160 -23.86 6.41 -13.38
N PRO A 161 -23.80 7.70 -13.03
CA PRO A 161 -22.95 8.63 -13.76
C PRO A 161 -21.47 8.28 -13.59
N LEU A 162 -20.72 8.33 -14.69
CA LEU A 162 -19.28 8.19 -14.69
C LEU A 162 -18.63 9.57 -14.57
N THR A 163 -17.82 9.75 -13.54
CA THR A 163 -17.01 10.96 -13.35
C THR A 163 -15.54 10.58 -13.49
N LEU A 164 -14.91 11.01 -14.58
CA LEU A 164 -13.49 10.83 -14.79
C LEU A 164 -12.72 12.00 -14.17
N HIS A 165 -11.61 11.68 -13.53
CA HIS A 165 -10.68 12.71 -13.05
C HIS A 165 -10.03 13.42 -14.24
N THR A 166 -10.12 14.74 -14.27
CA THR A 166 -9.37 15.56 -15.22
C THR A 166 -8.10 16.07 -14.54
N PRO A 167 -6.92 15.59 -14.95
CA PRO A 167 -5.69 16.01 -14.30
C PRO A 167 -5.38 17.48 -14.61
N GLU A 168 -5.05 18.22 -13.57
CA GLU A 168 -4.51 19.57 -13.69
C GLU A 168 -2.98 19.50 -13.78
N VAL A 169 -2.43 20.03 -14.85
CA VAL A 169 -0.97 20.16 -14.98
C VAL A 169 -0.57 21.45 -14.26
N LYS A 170 0.12 21.28 -13.14
CA LYS A 170 0.66 22.39 -12.35
C LYS A 170 2.12 22.64 -12.70
N GLY A 171 2.46 23.89 -12.94
CA GLY A 171 3.82 24.32 -13.30
C GLY A 171 4.14 24.13 -14.78
N GLY A 172 5.32 24.54 -15.14
CA GLY A 172 5.84 24.57 -16.49
C GLY A 172 6.11 26.00 -16.94
N ALA A 173 7.26 26.20 -17.59
CA ALA A 173 7.54 27.41 -18.33
C ALA A 173 7.30 27.11 -19.81
N ASP A 174 6.29 27.73 -20.38
CA ASP A 174 6.01 27.60 -21.80
C ASP A 174 7.22 28.08 -22.62
N GLY A 175 7.60 27.33 -23.64
CA GLY A 175 8.66 27.69 -24.56
C GLY A 175 10.08 27.28 -24.17
N VAL A 176 10.31 26.77 -22.96
CA VAL A 176 11.67 26.37 -22.50
C VAL A 176 12.09 24.98 -22.98
N LEU A 177 11.13 24.08 -23.18
CA LEU A 177 11.44 22.68 -23.53
C LEU A 177 12.17 22.53 -24.88
N PRO A 178 11.81 23.26 -25.96
CA PRO A 178 12.52 23.17 -27.24
C PRO A 178 14.00 23.59 -27.17
N GLU A 179 14.39 24.37 -26.17
CA GLU A 179 15.79 24.76 -25.96
C GLU A 179 16.60 23.64 -25.25
N LEU A 180 15.91 22.69 -24.64
CA LEU A 180 16.52 21.66 -23.78
C LEU A 180 16.41 20.25 -24.35
N LEU A 181 15.47 20.03 -25.24
CA LEU A 181 15.16 18.70 -25.77
C LEU A 181 14.65 18.85 -27.20
N ASP A 182 15.31 18.17 -28.11
CA ASP A 182 14.85 17.97 -29.49
C ASP A 182 14.29 16.55 -29.65
N VAL A 183 13.19 16.41 -30.39
CA VAL A 183 12.52 15.14 -30.63
C VAL A 183 12.31 14.94 -32.11
N GLU A 184 13.01 13.98 -32.67
CA GLU A 184 12.86 13.58 -34.08
C GLU A 184 12.02 12.29 -34.19
N THR A 185 11.12 12.29 -35.15
CA THR A 185 10.31 11.10 -35.50
C THR A 185 10.51 10.73 -36.98
N PRO A 186 11.66 10.13 -37.34
CA PRO A 186 11.97 9.85 -38.74
C PRO A 186 11.04 8.85 -39.41
N ALA A 187 10.38 7.99 -38.63
CA ALA A 187 9.37 7.04 -39.08
C ALA A 187 7.94 7.56 -38.78
N ALA A 188 7.57 8.70 -39.34
CA ALA A 188 6.31 9.37 -39.05
C ALA A 188 5.06 8.56 -39.45
N ASP A 189 5.20 7.63 -40.39
CA ASP A 189 4.18 6.67 -40.79
C ASP A 189 3.86 5.62 -39.71
N LEU A 190 4.85 5.25 -38.91
CA LEU A 190 4.73 4.31 -37.81
C LEU A 190 4.48 5.00 -36.45
N VAL A 191 5.03 6.22 -36.29
CA VAL A 191 4.93 7.03 -35.06
C VAL A 191 4.37 8.41 -35.42
N PRO A 192 3.07 8.53 -35.66
CA PRO A 192 2.46 9.79 -36.12
C PRO A 192 2.49 10.89 -35.07
N ARG A 193 2.69 10.54 -33.80
CA ARG A 193 2.78 11.50 -32.70
C ARG A 193 3.68 10.97 -31.58
N TYR A 194 4.64 11.79 -31.18
CA TYR A 194 5.45 11.59 -29.99
C TYR A 194 5.39 12.85 -29.12
N THR A 195 5.28 12.68 -27.81
CA THR A 195 5.26 13.80 -26.87
C THR A 195 6.33 13.57 -25.80
N ALA A 196 6.99 14.63 -25.41
CA ALA A 196 8.00 14.59 -24.37
C ALA A 196 7.78 15.72 -23.34
N ARG A 197 8.13 15.44 -22.10
CA ARG A 197 8.14 16.41 -21.00
C ARG A 197 9.39 16.21 -20.18
N MET A 198 9.91 17.30 -19.63
CA MET A 198 11.07 17.27 -18.76
C MET A 198 10.67 17.61 -17.33
N VAL A 199 11.11 16.81 -16.41
CA VAL A 199 10.97 17.05 -14.96
C VAL A 199 12.36 17.17 -14.37
N ARG A 200 12.64 18.26 -13.65
CA ARG A 200 13.93 18.53 -13.02
C ARG A 200 13.87 18.35 -11.52
N ASN A 201 15.05 18.19 -10.90
CA ASN A 201 15.21 18.10 -9.44
C ASN A 201 14.43 16.93 -8.82
N VAL A 202 14.31 15.84 -9.56
CA VAL A 202 13.64 14.62 -9.07
C VAL A 202 14.46 14.03 -7.94
N LYS A 203 13.79 13.75 -6.82
CA LYS A 203 14.35 12.98 -5.71
C LYS A 203 13.63 11.64 -5.66
N ILE A 204 14.39 10.57 -5.74
CA ILE A 204 13.84 9.22 -5.56
C ILE A 204 13.50 9.03 -4.10
N ALA A 205 12.26 8.66 -3.84
CA ALA A 205 11.70 8.44 -2.51
C ALA A 205 10.56 7.41 -2.59
N PRO A 206 10.11 6.86 -1.47
CA PRO A 206 8.86 6.11 -1.44
C PRO A 206 7.68 6.94 -1.97
N SER A 207 6.78 6.29 -2.69
CA SER A 207 5.56 6.93 -3.17
C SER A 207 4.65 7.36 -2.01
N PRO A 208 3.76 8.33 -2.21
CA PRO A 208 2.76 8.67 -1.22
C PRO A 208 1.95 7.44 -0.79
N LYS A 209 1.53 7.39 0.47
CA LYS A 209 0.79 6.27 1.06
C LYS A 209 -0.37 5.81 0.17
N TRP A 210 -1.25 6.74 -0.23
CA TRP A 210 -2.43 6.44 -1.05
C TRP A 210 -2.09 5.72 -2.37
N MET A 211 -0.95 6.05 -3.00
CA MET A 211 -0.51 5.42 -4.24
C MET A 211 0.00 4.00 -3.97
N ARG A 212 0.78 3.82 -2.92
CA ARG A 212 1.30 2.52 -2.51
C ARG A 212 0.17 1.54 -2.14
N GLU A 213 -0.85 2.02 -1.43
CA GLU A 213 -2.03 1.23 -1.07
C GLU A 213 -2.80 0.77 -2.30
N ARG A 214 -3.09 1.68 -3.23
CA ARG A 214 -3.79 1.34 -4.49
C ARG A 214 -3.01 0.36 -5.35
N LEU A 215 -1.70 0.53 -5.48
CA LEU A 215 -0.85 -0.41 -6.21
C LEU A 215 -0.87 -1.80 -5.56
N ARG A 216 -0.76 -1.88 -4.24
CA ARG A 216 -0.86 -3.15 -3.50
C ARG A 216 -2.22 -3.81 -3.69
N ALA A 217 -3.31 -3.05 -3.62
CA ALA A 217 -4.66 -3.55 -3.88
C ALA A 217 -4.82 -4.16 -5.28
N MET A 218 -4.06 -3.64 -6.25
CA MET A 218 -3.99 -4.18 -7.63
C MET A 218 -2.93 -5.28 -7.81
N GLY A 219 -2.31 -5.77 -6.73
CA GLY A 219 -1.27 -6.79 -6.78
C GLY A 219 0.09 -6.29 -7.31
N VAL A 220 0.26 -4.98 -7.45
CA VAL A 220 1.51 -4.37 -7.94
C VAL A 220 2.38 -3.94 -6.77
N ARG A 221 3.62 -4.38 -6.76
CA ARG A 221 4.60 -4.04 -5.72
C ARG A 221 5.05 -2.58 -5.84
N PRO A 222 4.86 -1.73 -4.81
CA PRO A 222 5.44 -0.40 -4.79
C PRO A 222 6.98 -0.46 -4.74
N ILE A 223 7.65 0.41 -5.49
CA ILE A 223 9.12 0.45 -5.57
C ILE A 223 9.64 1.84 -5.17
N ASN A 224 9.30 2.85 -5.94
CA ASN A 224 9.63 4.25 -5.68
C ASN A 224 8.69 5.16 -6.47
N ASN A 225 8.69 6.44 -6.12
CA ASN A 225 7.78 7.43 -6.68
C ASN A 225 7.77 7.50 -8.22
N ILE A 226 8.89 7.27 -8.89
CA ILE A 226 8.97 7.36 -10.35
C ILE A 226 8.42 6.09 -11.01
N VAL A 227 8.83 4.92 -10.53
CA VAL A 227 8.35 3.64 -11.04
C VAL A 227 6.85 3.47 -10.76
N ASP A 228 6.43 3.85 -9.57
CA ASP A 228 5.05 3.70 -9.14
C ASP A 228 4.08 4.60 -9.92
N ILE A 229 4.51 5.82 -10.31
CA ILE A 229 3.72 6.67 -11.20
C ILE A 229 3.45 5.95 -12.54
N THR A 230 4.45 5.32 -13.13
CA THR A 230 4.26 4.62 -14.41
C THR A 230 3.32 3.43 -14.27
N ASN A 231 3.45 2.66 -13.20
CA ASN A 231 2.56 1.54 -12.90
C ASN A 231 1.13 2.03 -12.62
N TYR A 232 0.98 3.10 -11.85
CA TYR A 232 -0.32 3.67 -11.50
C TYR A 232 -1.08 4.22 -12.72
N VAL A 233 -0.35 4.81 -13.68
CA VAL A 233 -0.97 5.33 -14.93
C VAL A 233 -1.31 4.20 -15.89
N MET A 234 -0.60 3.07 -15.85
CA MET A 234 -0.87 1.90 -16.69
C MET A 234 -2.16 1.18 -16.28
N LEU A 235 -2.48 1.12 -14.98
CA LEU A 235 -3.67 0.48 -14.40
C LEU A 235 -4.93 1.35 -14.56
#